data_0a1935262cf1308f476a559275c60094
#
_entry.id   0a1935262cf1308f476a559275c60094
#
_cell.length_a   1.000
_cell.length_b   1.000
_cell.length_c   1.000
_cell.angle_alpha   90.00
_cell.angle_beta   90.00
_cell.angle_gamma   90.00
#
_symmetry.space_group_name_H-M   'P 1'
#
loop_
_entity.id
_entity.type
_entity.pdbx_description
1 polymer ?
#
loop_
_entity_poly.entity_id
_entity_poly.type
_entity_poly.pdbx_seq_one_letter_code
_entity_poly.pdbx_strand_id
1 'polypeptide(L)'
;MKNSMVFNGFFLFLFGAASFCSATLNAQTFSAADPYVSLSVREKARIFGHRIIAPTSLATSAFSSGIDQWRDSPPEWGQGMAGYGRRYGSKTGTRTAENGIGFVTAAALHQDPRYFRSSDTDVWRRARYAIKRTVVTRSDSGQQTIAIWNITAHYGAQFVSNIWRPERVTPVPDTLARGSISLGYDAASNLFKEFWPDIRQRIFRR
;
A
#
# COMPACT_ATOMS: atom_id res chain seq x y z
N MET A 1 -16.31 -26.71 -5.28
CA MET A 1 -14.99 -26.38 -4.76
C MET A 1 -14.71 -24.88 -4.89
N LYS A 2 -15.51 -24.02 -4.25
CA LYS A 2 -15.45 -22.54 -4.40
C LYS A 2 -15.18 -21.76 -3.09
N ASN A 3 -15.04 -22.45 -1.94
CA ASN A 3 -15.00 -21.78 -0.63
C ASN A 3 -13.62 -21.74 0.05
N SER A 4 -12.51 -22.12 -0.60
CA SER A 4 -11.19 -22.10 0.03
C SER A 4 -10.42 -20.78 -0.16
N MET A 5 -10.94 -19.85 -0.97
CA MET A 5 -10.20 -18.62 -1.34
C MET A 5 -10.22 -17.53 -0.26
N VAL A 6 -11.23 -17.50 0.59
CA VAL A 6 -11.41 -16.40 1.57
C VAL A 6 -10.65 -16.66 2.88
N PHE A 7 -10.53 -17.93 3.29
CA PHE A 7 -9.94 -18.27 4.60
C PHE A 7 -8.40 -18.21 4.62
N ASN A 8 -7.73 -18.38 3.47
CA ASN A 8 -6.28 -18.34 3.36
C ASN A 8 -5.68 -16.92 3.29
N GLY A 9 -6.49 -15.88 3.06
CA GLY A 9 -6.03 -14.49 3.04
C GLY A 9 -5.66 -13.96 4.43
N PHE A 10 -6.33 -14.44 5.47
CA PHE A 10 -6.17 -13.92 6.83
C PHE A 10 -4.86 -14.38 7.50
N PHE A 11 -4.40 -15.60 7.21
CA PHE A 11 -3.15 -16.12 7.79
C PHE A 11 -1.89 -15.48 7.18
N LEU A 12 -1.95 -15.00 5.93
CA LEU A 12 -0.88 -14.26 5.25
C LEU A 12 -0.73 -12.82 5.75
N PHE A 13 -1.74 -12.30 6.40
CA PHE A 13 -1.75 -10.95 6.96
C PHE A 13 -0.73 -10.80 8.11
N LEU A 14 -0.53 -11.84 8.91
CA LEU A 14 0.38 -11.82 10.07
C LEU A 14 1.86 -11.94 9.68
N PHE A 15 2.20 -12.64 8.59
CA PHE A 15 3.59 -12.79 8.15
C PHE A 15 4.11 -11.61 7.31
N GLY A 16 3.22 -10.91 6.58
CA GLY A 16 3.56 -9.68 5.85
C GLY A 16 3.97 -8.53 6.78
N ALA A 17 3.46 -8.51 8.00
CA ALA A 17 3.77 -7.47 8.99
C ALA A 17 5.23 -7.51 9.48
N ALA A 18 5.87 -8.68 9.51
CA ALA A 18 7.25 -8.83 9.98
C ALA A 18 8.28 -8.22 9.02
N SER A 19 8.02 -8.24 7.69
CA SER A 19 8.90 -7.61 6.71
C SER A 19 8.76 -6.08 6.65
N PHE A 20 7.68 -5.52 7.18
CA PHE A 20 7.48 -4.06 7.28
C PHE A 20 8.32 -3.42 8.40
N CYS A 21 8.85 -4.22 9.32
CA CYS A 21 9.53 -3.71 10.52
C CYS A 21 10.82 -2.93 10.23
N SER A 22 11.52 -3.24 9.13
CA SER A 22 12.81 -2.60 8.82
C SER A 22 12.70 -1.26 8.07
N ALA A 23 11.55 -0.98 7.44
CA ALA A 23 11.36 0.22 6.61
C ALA A 23 10.91 1.46 7.36
N THR A 24 10.38 1.27 8.55
CA THR A 24 9.79 2.36 9.31
C THR A 24 10.79 3.10 10.21
N LEU A 25 12.08 2.73 10.15
CA LEU A 25 13.10 3.35 10.97
C LEU A 25 13.29 4.85 10.70
N ASN A 26 12.86 5.36 9.54
CA ASN A 26 12.93 6.78 9.17
C ASN A 26 11.59 7.38 8.70
N ALA A 27 10.46 6.71 8.92
CA ALA A 27 9.16 7.32 8.64
C ALA A 27 8.92 8.43 9.68
N GLN A 28 9.05 9.67 9.25
CA GLN A 28 8.61 10.82 10.06
C GLN A 28 7.13 10.63 10.34
N THR A 29 6.81 10.37 11.61
CA THR A 29 5.42 10.29 12.07
C THR A 29 4.91 11.71 12.28
N PHE A 30 4.13 12.20 11.34
CA PHE A 30 3.42 13.47 11.49
C PHE A 30 2.22 13.24 12.43
N SER A 31 2.06 14.13 13.41
CA SER A 31 0.87 14.15 14.26
C SER A 31 -0.25 14.96 13.61
N ALA A 32 -1.49 14.58 13.84
CA ALA A 32 -2.63 15.38 13.40
C ALA A 32 -2.72 16.72 14.15
N ALA A 33 -2.04 16.84 15.28
CA ALA A 33 -1.97 18.06 16.11
C ALA A 33 -0.86 19.03 15.67
N ASP A 34 0.10 18.58 14.83
CA ASP A 34 1.18 19.45 14.38
C ASP A 34 0.67 20.51 13.38
N PRO A 35 1.30 21.72 13.35
CA PRO A 35 0.99 22.71 12.33
C PRO A 35 1.13 22.10 10.94
N TYR A 36 0.10 22.26 10.11
CA TYR A 36 0.14 21.71 8.77
C TYR A 36 1.06 22.51 7.85
N VAL A 37 2.01 21.83 7.23
CA VAL A 37 2.89 22.40 6.20
C VAL A 37 2.60 21.67 4.88
N SER A 38 2.20 22.42 3.87
CA SER A 38 1.93 21.88 2.53
C SER A 38 3.19 21.35 1.86
N LEU A 39 3.02 20.32 1.02
CA LEU A 39 4.10 19.77 0.21
C LEU A 39 4.17 20.45 -1.15
N SER A 40 5.36 20.80 -1.56
CA SER A 40 5.65 21.16 -2.96
C SER A 40 5.50 19.91 -3.87
N VAL A 41 5.28 20.12 -5.16
CA VAL A 41 5.23 19.05 -6.16
C VAL A 41 6.52 18.22 -6.17
N ARG A 42 7.67 18.85 -5.96
CA ARG A 42 8.98 18.18 -5.88
C ARG A 42 9.06 17.24 -4.68
N GLU A 43 8.53 17.63 -3.54
CA GLU A 43 8.50 16.78 -2.34
C GLU A 43 7.53 15.60 -2.53
N LYS A 44 6.36 15.83 -3.15
CA LYS A 44 5.45 14.76 -3.53
C LYS A 44 6.15 13.77 -4.46
N ALA A 45 6.84 14.24 -5.50
CA ALA A 45 7.62 13.37 -6.41
C ALA A 45 8.66 12.54 -5.67
N ARG A 46 9.38 13.14 -4.71
CA ARG A 46 10.36 12.42 -3.88
C ARG A 46 9.70 11.33 -3.03
N ILE A 47 8.55 11.60 -2.42
CA ILE A 47 7.82 10.62 -1.60
C ILE A 47 7.40 9.42 -2.46
N PHE A 48 6.77 9.65 -3.60
CA PHE A 48 6.31 8.58 -4.48
C PHE A 48 7.48 7.83 -5.12
N GLY A 49 8.52 8.53 -5.58
CA GLY A 49 9.74 7.90 -6.12
C GLY A 49 10.43 7.01 -5.09
N HIS A 50 10.57 7.47 -3.85
CA HIS A 50 11.14 6.65 -2.78
C HIS A 50 10.33 5.38 -2.50
N ARG A 51 9.00 5.44 -2.57
CA ARG A 51 8.13 4.27 -2.39
C ARG A 51 8.36 3.18 -3.44
N ILE A 52 8.83 3.54 -4.64
CA ILE A 52 9.14 2.57 -5.71
C ILE A 52 10.43 1.83 -5.40
N ILE A 53 11.51 2.57 -5.08
CA ILE A 53 12.86 2.03 -4.96
C ILE A 53 13.27 1.66 -3.52
N ALA A 54 12.41 1.89 -2.53
CA ALA A 54 12.72 1.55 -1.15
C ALA A 54 13.07 0.06 -1.01
N PRO A 55 14.16 -0.31 -0.33
CA PRO A 55 14.56 -1.71 -0.17
C PRO A 55 13.45 -2.62 0.36
N THR A 56 12.63 -2.09 1.25
CA THR A 56 11.47 -2.78 1.80
C THR A 56 10.37 -3.02 0.77
N SER A 57 10.18 -2.10 -0.16
CA SER A 57 9.25 -2.28 -1.28
C SER A 57 9.70 -3.40 -2.20
N LEU A 58 10.98 -3.45 -2.52
CA LEU A 58 11.57 -4.51 -3.33
C LEU A 58 11.52 -5.85 -2.60
N ALA A 59 11.87 -5.89 -1.31
CA ALA A 59 11.79 -7.09 -0.48
C ALA A 59 10.36 -7.61 -0.37
N THR A 60 9.37 -6.74 -0.16
CA THR A 60 7.95 -7.12 -0.12
C THR A 60 7.49 -7.69 -1.47
N SER A 61 7.92 -7.09 -2.59
CA SER A 61 7.61 -7.61 -3.92
C SER A 61 8.25 -8.99 -4.15
N ALA A 62 9.50 -9.18 -3.72
CA ALA A 62 10.19 -10.46 -3.81
C ALA A 62 9.49 -11.55 -2.98
N PHE A 63 9.21 -11.25 -1.71
CA PHE A 63 8.52 -12.19 -0.81
C PHE A 63 7.12 -12.56 -1.31
N SER A 64 6.32 -11.59 -1.70
CA SER A 64 4.97 -11.86 -2.21
C SER A 64 4.99 -12.60 -3.55
N SER A 65 6.02 -12.41 -4.37
CA SER A 65 6.22 -13.19 -5.60
C SER A 65 6.62 -14.63 -5.31
N GLY A 66 7.38 -14.88 -4.23
CA GLY A 66 7.66 -16.23 -3.74
C GLY A 66 6.40 -16.97 -3.30
N ILE A 67 5.48 -16.27 -2.61
CA ILE A 67 4.18 -16.85 -2.23
C ILE A 67 3.35 -17.18 -3.47
N ASP A 68 3.28 -16.27 -4.45
CA ASP A 68 2.53 -16.52 -5.69
C ASP A 68 3.17 -17.65 -6.50
N GLN A 69 4.50 -17.77 -6.47
CA GLN A 69 5.24 -18.88 -7.08
C GLN A 69 4.86 -20.22 -6.41
N TRP A 70 4.87 -20.27 -5.08
CA TRP A 70 4.47 -21.46 -4.32
C TRP A 70 3.02 -21.87 -4.59
N ARG A 71 2.13 -20.88 -4.79
CA ARG A 71 0.71 -21.11 -5.10
C ARG A 71 0.42 -21.36 -6.58
N ASP A 72 1.42 -21.29 -7.43
CA ASP A 72 1.28 -21.31 -8.88
C ASP A 72 0.23 -20.30 -9.39
N SER A 73 0.35 -19.07 -8.95
CA SER A 73 -0.61 -18.00 -9.27
C SER A 73 0.09 -16.79 -9.93
N PRO A 74 -0.27 -16.45 -11.15
CA PRO A 74 -1.11 -17.18 -12.07
C PRO A 74 -0.35 -18.38 -12.69
N PRO A 75 -1.03 -19.51 -13.00
CA PRO A 75 -0.37 -20.71 -13.50
C PRO A 75 0.23 -20.53 -14.93
N GLU A 76 -0.30 -19.59 -15.71
CA GLU A 76 0.19 -19.27 -17.06
C GLU A 76 1.64 -18.75 -17.06
N TRP A 77 2.14 -18.28 -15.93
CA TRP A 77 3.53 -17.82 -15.83
C TRP A 77 4.53 -18.96 -15.54
N GLY A 78 4.01 -20.14 -15.23
CA GLY A 78 4.79 -21.34 -14.96
C GLY A 78 5.58 -21.25 -13.65
N GLN A 79 6.41 -22.27 -13.45
CA GLN A 79 7.26 -22.43 -12.28
C GLN A 79 8.75 -22.10 -12.59
N GLY A 80 9.60 -22.20 -11.58
CA GLY A 80 11.02 -21.93 -11.69
C GLY A 80 11.37 -20.43 -11.72
N MET A 81 12.62 -20.13 -12.05
CA MET A 81 13.15 -18.76 -12.02
C MET A 81 12.45 -17.82 -13.01
N ALA A 82 12.07 -18.34 -14.19
CA ALA A 82 11.35 -17.53 -15.18
C ALA A 82 9.94 -17.14 -14.70
N GLY A 83 9.19 -18.07 -14.09
CA GLY A 83 7.89 -17.82 -13.50
C GLY A 83 7.98 -16.83 -12.32
N TYR A 84 8.97 -17.02 -11.45
CA TYR A 84 9.25 -16.08 -10.37
C TYR A 84 9.56 -14.67 -10.89
N GLY A 85 10.43 -14.56 -11.88
CA GLY A 85 10.80 -13.29 -12.49
C GLY A 85 9.60 -12.53 -13.07
N ARG A 86 8.68 -13.23 -13.74
CA ARG A 86 7.43 -12.65 -14.27
C ARG A 86 6.55 -12.11 -13.13
N ARG A 87 6.40 -12.87 -12.04
CA ARG A 87 5.62 -12.45 -10.85
C ARG A 87 6.25 -11.23 -10.18
N TYR A 88 7.58 -11.26 -9.99
CA TYR A 88 8.31 -10.15 -9.40
C TYR A 88 8.25 -8.88 -10.27
N GLY A 89 8.48 -9.02 -11.57
CA GLY A 89 8.37 -7.92 -12.52
C GLY A 89 6.96 -7.33 -12.56
N SER A 90 5.93 -8.18 -12.55
CA SER A 90 4.53 -7.73 -12.51
C SER A 90 4.21 -6.96 -11.23
N LYS A 91 4.65 -7.42 -10.07
CA LYS A 91 4.42 -6.70 -8.79
C LYS A 91 5.15 -5.37 -8.75
N THR A 92 6.40 -5.34 -9.20
CA THR A 92 7.19 -4.10 -9.26
C THR A 92 6.61 -3.13 -10.28
N GLY A 93 6.21 -3.62 -11.47
CA GLY A 93 5.54 -2.80 -12.50
C GLY A 93 4.21 -2.22 -12.00
N THR A 94 3.36 -3.04 -11.36
CA THR A 94 2.10 -2.56 -10.77
C THR A 94 2.34 -1.50 -9.71
N ARG A 95 3.34 -1.68 -8.84
CA ARG A 95 3.72 -0.69 -7.82
C ARG A 95 4.24 0.61 -8.44
N THR A 96 5.01 0.50 -9.51
CA THR A 96 5.49 1.69 -10.25
C THR A 96 4.32 2.47 -10.84
N ALA A 97 3.37 1.78 -11.48
CA ALA A 97 2.16 2.40 -12.01
C ALA A 97 1.32 3.04 -10.89
N GLU A 98 1.15 2.34 -9.75
CA GLU A 98 0.42 2.85 -8.58
C GLU A 98 1.03 4.15 -8.06
N ASN A 99 2.33 4.19 -7.86
CA ASN A 99 3.01 5.39 -7.38
C ASN A 99 3.05 6.51 -8.44
N GLY A 100 3.17 6.18 -9.72
CA GLY A 100 3.10 7.16 -10.81
C GLY A 100 1.72 7.82 -10.91
N ILE A 101 0.65 7.03 -10.94
CA ILE A 101 -0.74 7.52 -10.96
C ILE A 101 -1.02 8.33 -9.68
N GLY A 102 -0.61 7.80 -8.53
CA GLY A 102 -0.78 8.48 -7.24
C GLY A 102 -0.09 9.84 -7.21
N PHE A 103 1.14 9.93 -7.70
CA PHE A 103 1.87 11.19 -7.81
C PHE A 103 1.14 12.20 -8.70
N VAL A 104 0.79 11.80 -9.92
CA VAL A 104 0.11 12.70 -10.88
C VAL A 104 -1.21 13.19 -10.29
N THR A 105 -2.02 12.30 -9.72
CA THR A 105 -3.31 12.66 -9.14
C THR A 105 -3.15 13.54 -7.88
N ALA A 106 -2.21 13.21 -6.99
CA ALA A 106 -1.96 14.00 -5.78
C ALA A 106 -1.42 15.40 -6.10
N ALA A 107 -0.61 15.52 -7.15
CA ALA A 107 -0.12 16.82 -7.61
C ALA A 107 -1.23 17.65 -8.26
N ALA A 108 -2.00 17.05 -9.16
CA ALA A 108 -3.07 17.73 -9.91
C ALA A 108 -4.23 18.17 -9.00
N LEU A 109 -4.58 17.38 -8.01
CA LEU A 109 -5.68 17.66 -7.09
C LEU A 109 -5.22 18.33 -5.78
N HIS A 110 -3.95 18.75 -5.70
CA HIS A 110 -3.39 19.39 -4.50
C HIS A 110 -3.65 18.57 -3.22
N GLN A 111 -3.43 17.25 -3.28
CA GLN A 111 -3.65 16.32 -2.17
C GLN A 111 -2.34 15.88 -1.53
N ASP A 112 -2.35 15.68 -0.21
CA ASP A 112 -1.17 15.28 0.56
C ASP A 112 -1.12 13.76 0.73
N PRO A 113 -0.06 13.08 0.25
CA PRO A 113 0.08 11.63 0.34
C PRO A 113 0.63 11.15 1.70
N ARG A 114 0.88 12.03 2.65
CA ARG A 114 1.40 11.67 3.98
C ARG A 114 0.31 11.09 4.87
N TYR A 115 0.72 10.14 5.72
CA TYR A 115 -0.11 9.68 6.81
C TYR A 115 0.11 10.56 8.05
N PHE A 116 -0.94 11.12 8.61
CA PHE A 116 -0.93 11.87 9.86
C PHE A 116 -1.54 11.00 10.94
N ARG A 117 -0.77 10.77 12.00
CA ARG A 117 -1.17 9.96 13.14
C ARG A 117 -2.25 10.67 13.96
N SER A 118 -3.20 9.90 14.51
CA SER A 118 -4.23 10.44 15.40
C SER A 118 -3.62 10.98 16.69
N SER A 119 -4.18 12.07 17.19
CA SER A 119 -3.90 12.61 18.53
C SER A 119 -4.78 12.00 19.62
N ASP A 120 -5.73 11.12 19.25
CA ASP A 120 -6.63 10.45 20.20
C ASP A 120 -5.87 9.42 21.05
N THR A 121 -6.35 9.12 22.24
CA THR A 121 -5.80 8.11 23.15
C THR A 121 -6.57 6.79 23.09
N ASP A 122 -7.83 6.83 22.66
CA ASP A 122 -8.68 5.64 22.55
C ASP A 122 -8.29 4.76 21.36
N VAL A 123 -8.02 3.48 21.61
CA VAL A 123 -7.56 2.52 20.61
C VAL A 123 -8.55 2.34 19.46
N TRP A 124 -9.86 2.29 19.76
CA TRP A 124 -10.89 2.10 18.74
C TRP A 124 -11.10 3.34 17.86
N ARG A 125 -11.01 4.52 18.44
CA ARG A 125 -11.07 5.77 17.67
C ARG A 125 -9.87 5.90 16.75
N ARG A 126 -8.67 5.57 17.25
CA ARG A 126 -7.44 5.55 16.46
C ARG A 126 -7.52 4.52 15.33
N ALA A 127 -8.01 3.31 15.59
CA ALA A 127 -8.17 2.29 14.55
C ALA A 127 -9.13 2.75 13.44
N ARG A 128 -10.30 3.28 13.82
CA ARG A 128 -11.26 3.86 12.86
C ARG A 128 -10.68 5.04 12.08
N TYR A 129 -9.92 5.88 12.74
CA TYR A 129 -9.21 6.99 12.11
C TYR A 129 -8.21 6.46 11.07
N ALA A 130 -7.38 5.49 11.40
CA ALA A 130 -6.39 4.91 10.51
C ALA A 130 -7.03 4.29 9.25
N ILE A 131 -8.12 3.55 9.40
CA ILE A 131 -8.89 3.00 8.28
C ILE A 131 -9.50 4.13 7.43
N LYS A 132 -10.13 5.13 8.07
CA LYS A 132 -10.70 6.30 7.37
C LYS A 132 -9.66 7.02 6.53
N ARG A 133 -8.39 7.10 7.00
CA ARG A 133 -7.29 7.77 6.28
C ARG A 133 -6.94 7.12 4.94
N THR A 134 -7.39 5.90 4.67
CA THR A 134 -7.26 5.26 3.36
C THR A 134 -8.10 5.95 2.29
N VAL A 135 -9.27 6.48 2.67
CA VAL A 135 -10.20 7.14 1.74
C VAL A 135 -10.33 8.65 1.98
N VAL A 136 -9.73 9.16 3.05
CA VAL A 136 -9.72 10.60 3.39
C VAL A 136 -8.28 11.07 3.59
N THR A 137 -7.92 12.13 2.89
CA THR A 137 -6.61 12.78 3.00
C THR A 137 -6.75 14.25 3.39
N ARG A 138 -5.63 14.99 3.40
CA ARG A 138 -5.63 16.45 3.49
C ARG A 138 -5.32 17.04 2.13
N SER A 139 -5.93 18.19 1.84
CA SER A 139 -5.50 19.03 0.72
C SER A 139 -4.25 19.83 1.11
N ASP A 140 -3.60 20.46 0.15
CA ASP A 140 -2.47 21.37 0.38
C ASP A 140 -2.86 22.61 1.23
N SER A 141 -4.17 22.89 1.36
CA SER A 141 -4.71 23.89 2.30
C SER A 141 -4.89 23.36 3.73
N GLY A 142 -4.58 22.08 4.01
CA GLY A 142 -4.75 21.42 5.30
C GLY A 142 -6.17 20.88 5.57
N GLN A 143 -7.14 21.13 4.71
CA GLN A 143 -8.52 20.67 4.86
C GLN A 143 -8.64 19.17 4.54
N GLN A 144 -9.59 18.50 5.21
CA GLN A 144 -9.88 17.10 4.87
C GLN A 144 -10.66 16.99 3.56
N THR A 145 -10.25 16.05 2.72
CA THR A 145 -10.88 15.76 1.43
C THR A 145 -10.85 14.26 1.15
N ILE A 146 -11.65 13.80 0.19
CA ILE A 146 -11.59 12.41 -0.28
C ILE A 146 -10.21 12.17 -0.91
N ALA A 147 -9.56 11.06 -0.55
CA ALA A 147 -8.24 10.67 -1.06
C ALA A 147 -8.34 10.11 -2.50
N ILE A 148 -8.70 10.97 -3.47
CA ILE A 148 -8.87 10.57 -4.87
C ILE A 148 -7.55 10.00 -5.40
N TRP A 149 -6.41 10.62 -5.04
CA TRP A 149 -5.10 10.13 -5.43
C TRP A 149 -4.86 8.66 -5.03
N ASN A 150 -5.33 8.27 -3.84
CA ASN A 150 -5.13 6.92 -3.33
C ASN A 150 -6.03 5.90 -4.04
N ILE A 151 -7.30 6.25 -4.20
CA ILE A 151 -8.29 5.42 -4.89
C ILE A 151 -7.87 5.21 -6.35
N THR A 152 -7.54 6.29 -7.07
CA THR A 152 -7.11 6.20 -8.48
C THR A 152 -5.79 5.46 -8.63
N ALA A 153 -4.85 5.60 -7.70
CA ALA A 153 -3.59 4.86 -7.70
C ALA A 153 -3.84 3.35 -7.63
N HIS A 154 -4.59 2.89 -6.62
CA HIS A 154 -4.83 1.46 -6.42
C HIS A 154 -5.62 0.82 -7.56
N TYR A 155 -6.74 1.41 -7.98
CA TYR A 155 -7.54 0.84 -9.07
C TYR A 155 -6.87 1.03 -10.43
N GLY A 156 -6.36 2.24 -10.73
CA GLY A 156 -5.71 2.55 -12.00
C GLY A 156 -4.50 1.65 -12.27
N ALA A 157 -3.66 1.39 -11.25
CA ALA A 157 -2.53 0.49 -11.39
C ALA A 157 -2.95 -0.95 -11.74
N GLN A 158 -4.10 -1.42 -11.23
CA GLN A 158 -4.58 -2.77 -11.59
C GLN A 158 -5.04 -2.81 -13.04
N PHE A 159 -5.72 -1.78 -13.54
CA PHE A 159 -6.07 -1.70 -14.96
C PHE A 159 -4.83 -1.61 -15.85
N VAL A 160 -3.84 -0.80 -15.49
CA VAL A 160 -2.57 -0.73 -16.22
C VAL A 160 -1.85 -2.09 -16.20
N SER A 161 -1.89 -2.81 -15.08
CA SER A 161 -1.25 -4.13 -14.97
C SER A 161 -1.86 -5.20 -15.88
N ASN A 162 -3.09 -5.00 -16.37
CA ASN A 162 -3.71 -5.93 -17.31
C ASN A 162 -2.97 -6.01 -18.65
N ILE A 163 -2.16 -5.00 -19.01
CA ILE A 163 -1.35 -5.00 -20.23
C ILE A 163 -0.37 -6.18 -20.29
N TRP A 164 0.11 -6.66 -19.13
CA TRP A 164 1.10 -7.74 -19.05
C TRP A 164 0.62 -8.97 -18.28
N ARG A 165 -0.59 -8.95 -17.76
CA ARG A 165 -1.18 -10.09 -17.04
C ARG A 165 -1.88 -11.04 -17.99
N PRO A 166 -1.98 -12.35 -17.63
CA PRO A 166 -2.77 -13.30 -18.40
C PRO A 166 -4.25 -12.89 -18.49
N GLU A 167 -4.87 -13.09 -19.63
CA GLU A 167 -6.27 -12.70 -19.90
C GLU A 167 -7.25 -13.24 -18.87
N ARG A 168 -7.00 -14.44 -18.33
CA ARG A 168 -7.86 -15.06 -17.32
C ARG A 168 -8.06 -14.19 -16.06
N VAL A 169 -7.12 -13.32 -15.73
CA VAL A 169 -7.17 -12.45 -14.54
C VAL A 169 -7.37 -10.98 -14.88
N THR A 170 -7.68 -10.65 -16.13
CA THR A 170 -7.93 -9.26 -16.59
C THR A 170 -9.41 -8.85 -16.67
N PRO A 171 -10.41 -9.72 -16.52
CA PRO A 171 -11.80 -9.26 -16.48
C PRO A 171 -12.01 -8.14 -15.47
N VAL A 172 -12.93 -7.23 -15.79
CA VAL A 172 -13.19 -6.04 -14.96
C VAL A 172 -13.48 -6.39 -13.50
N PRO A 173 -14.33 -7.39 -13.18
CA PRO A 173 -14.60 -7.76 -11.79
C PRO A 173 -13.34 -8.19 -11.04
N ASP A 174 -12.46 -9.00 -11.67
CA ASP A 174 -11.21 -9.44 -11.05
C ASP A 174 -10.24 -8.27 -10.87
N THR A 175 -10.20 -7.35 -11.81
CA THR A 175 -9.38 -6.13 -11.73
C THR A 175 -9.85 -5.24 -10.59
N LEU A 176 -11.16 -5.02 -10.44
CA LEU A 176 -11.72 -4.27 -9.32
C LEU A 176 -11.48 -4.97 -7.98
N ALA A 177 -11.62 -6.30 -7.92
CA ALA A 177 -11.31 -7.07 -6.72
C ALA A 177 -9.85 -6.90 -6.29
N ARG A 178 -8.90 -6.94 -7.24
CA ARG A 178 -7.47 -6.67 -6.95
C ARG A 178 -7.24 -5.24 -6.45
N GLY A 179 -7.91 -4.25 -7.04
CA GLY A 179 -7.88 -2.86 -6.58
C GLY A 179 -8.38 -2.72 -5.14
N SER A 180 -9.50 -3.37 -4.83
CA SER A 180 -10.07 -3.38 -3.48
C SER A 180 -9.15 -4.06 -2.46
N ILE A 181 -8.53 -5.19 -2.84
CA ILE A 181 -7.53 -5.88 -2.01
C ILE A 181 -6.32 -4.97 -1.78
N SER A 182 -5.82 -4.30 -2.82
CA SER A 182 -4.69 -3.37 -2.71
C SER A 182 -5.02 -2.21 -1.76
N LEU A 183 -6.20 -1.64 -1.86
CA LEU A 183 -6.69 -0.59 -0.96
C LEU A 183 -6.83 -1.12 0.48
N GLY A 184 -7.25 -2.37 0.65
CA GLY A 184 -7.30 -3.05 1.95
C GLY A 184 -5.90 -3.20 2.59
N TYR A 185 -4.88 -3.50 1.80
CA TYR A 185 -3.49 -3.51 2.26
C TYR A 185 -3.00 -2.13 2.69
N ASP A 186 -3.42 -1.06 2.00
CA ASP A 186 -3.10 0.30 2.44
C ASP A 186 -3.78 0.63 3.78
N ALA A 187 -5.05 0.24 3.98
CA ALA A 187 -5.74 0.38 5.26
C ALA A 187 -5.01 -0.34 6.40
N ALA A 188 -4.54 -1.56 6.16
CA ALA A 188 -3.74 -2.30 7.13
C ALA A 188 -2.37 -1.64 7.40
N SER A 189 -1.74 -1.10 6.37
CA SER A 189 -0.51 -0.31 6.50
C SER A 189 -0.73 0.94 7.35
N ASN A 190 -1.86 1.61 7.19
CA ASN A 190 -2.22 2.77 7.99
C ASN A 190 -2.47 2.41 9.46
N LEU A 191 -3.13 1.26 9.73
CA LEU A 191 -3.25 0.71 11.09
C LEU A 191 -1.86 0.44 11.70
N PHE A 192 -0.97 -0.17 10.93
CA PHE A 192 0.38 -0.44 11.40
C PHE A 192 1.14 0.86 11.72
N LYS A 193 1.10 1.87 10.83
CA LYS A 193 1.73 3.19 11.05
C LYS A 193 1.16 3.88 12.30
N GLU A 194 -0.14 3.72 12.57
CA GLU A 194 -0.82 4.31 13.72
C GLU A 194 -0.30 3.72 15.03
N PHE A 195 -0.14 2.39 15.12
CA PHE A 195 0.18 1.72 16.38
C PHE A 195 1.66 1.35 16.55
N TRP A 196 2.45 1.36 15.48
CA TRP A 196 3.87 0.99 15.53
C TRP A 196 4.70 1.74 16.56
N PRO A 197 4.59 3.08 16.72
CA PRO A 197 5.36 3.79 17.75
C PRO A 197 5.07 3.30 19.16
N ASP A 198 3.81 2.95 19.46
CA ASP A 198 3.40 2.46 20.77
C ASP A 198 3.93 1.05 21.02
N ILE A 199 3.86 0.18 20.02
CA ILE A 199 4.41 -1.17 20.04
C ILE A 199 5.93 -1.12 20.25
N ARG A 200 6.62 -0.27 19.45
CA ARG A 200 8.07 -0.08 19.54
C ARG A 200 8.49 0.38 20.93
N GLN A 201 7.80 1.34 21.51
CA GLN A 201 8.10 1.84 22.86
C GLN A 201 7.97 0.73 23.92
N ARG A 202 6.98 -0.17 23.79
CA ARG A 202 6.79 -1.28 24.74
C ARG A 202 7.84 -2.37 24.59
N ILE A 203 8.29 -2.68 23.37
CA ILE A 203 9.27 -3.74 23.10
C ILE A 203 10.69 -3.28 23.45
N PHE A 204 11.04 -2.04 23.14
CA PHE A 204 12.40 -1.53 23.28
C PHE A 204 12.63 -0.63 24.51
N ARG A 205 11.61 -0.43 25.36
CA ARG A 205 11.81 0.06 26.72
C ARG A 205 12.28 -1.09 27.60
N ARG A 206 13.58 -1.34 27.58
CA ARG A 206 14.34 -1.99 28.64
C ARG A 206 15.39 -1.05 29.16
#